data_6af02d895df6d83fb233f38ca4472b9a
#
_entry.id   6af02d895df6d83fb233f38ca4472b9a
#
_cell.length_a   1.000
_cell.length_b   1.000
_cell.length_c   1.000
_cell.angle_alpha   90.00
_cell.angle_beta   90.00
_cell.angle_gamma   90.00
#
_symmetry.space_group_name_H-M   'P 1'
#
loop_
_entity.id
_entity.type
_entity.pdbx_description
1 polymer ?
#
loop_
_entity_poly.entity_id
_entity_poly.type
_entity_poly.pdbx_seq_one_letter_code
_entity_poly.pdbx_strand_id
1 'polypeptide(L)'
;VVTIFTSHYQGGSAYNVRAEYLTKKGKQSYENKGWMNGEKVYYIYPKGINLTKVQFRETGYNTEFEGYFRCNDPFLNKMWEKSQRTLYITMRDTYMDCPDRERAQWWGDEVNESGEAFYALSVSSHLLMKKGMYELMGWQRPTGEIFAPIPSSNYHTELPGQMLASIGYFGFWNYYLNTGDLKTIRDLYPKIQKYLDIWQKNNDGTITFRAGEWTWGDWGKNIDIKALFNAWYYIALKGQQHMATALGMNAEADAILQEM
;
A
#
# COMPACT_ATOMS: atom_id res chain seq x y z
N VAL A 1 -27.37 -26.40 -4.09
CA VAL A 1 -26.30 -25.41 -3.93
C VAL A 1 -25.83 -24.99 -5.31
N VAL A 2 -25.58 -23.70 -5.49
CA VAL A 2 -24.83 -23.15 -6.62
C VAL A 2 -23.47 -22.73 -6.09
N THR A 3 -22.38 -23.23 -6.66
CA THR A 3 -21.02 -22.86 -6.29
C THR A 3 -20.46 -21.93 -7.36
N ILE A 4 -19.87 -20.81 -6.94
CA ILE A 4 -19.29 -19.78 -7.79
C ILE A 4 -17.83 -19.58 -7.36
N PHE A 5 -16.89 -19.70 -8.30
CA PHE A 5 -15.47 -19.47 -8.06
C PHE A 5 -14.77 -18.98 -9.33
N THR A 6 -13.55 -18.48 -9.19
CA THR A 6 -12.79 -17.93 -10.30
C THR A 6 -11.60 -18.81 -10.70
N SER A 7 -11.00 -18.52 -11.85
CA SER A 7 -9.77 -19.18 -12.32
C SER A 7 -8.54 -18.82 -11.50
N HIS A 8 -8.57 -17.68 -10.82
CA HIS A 8 -7.55 -17.23 -9.90
C HIS A 8 -8.04 -17.28 -8.48
N TYR A 9 -7.17 -17.59 -7.55
CA TYR A 9 -7.49 -17.64 -6.14
C TYR A 9 -6.22 -17.52 -5.29
N GLN A 10 -6.41 -17.12 -4.09
CA GLN A 10 -5.34 -16.84 -3.16
C GLN A 10 -4.42 -18.05 -2.92
N GLY A 11 -3.16 -17.90 -3.28
CA GLY A 11 -2.08 -18.77 -2.86
C GLY A 11 -1.92 -20.10 -3.61
N GLY A 12 -2.61 -20.31 -4.73
CA GLY A 12 -2.39 -21.51 -5.56
C GLY A 12 -2.72 -22.85 -4.89
N SER A 13 -3.60 -22.86 -3.87
CA SER A 13 -4.00 -24.09 -3.17
C SER A 13 -5.39 -24.58 -3.61
N ALA A 14 -5.76 -25.79 -3.17
CA ALA A 14 -7.09 -26.33 -3.39
C ALA A 14 -8.24 -25.57 -2.69
N TYR A 15 -7.91 -24.61 -1.85
CA TYR A 15 -8.85 -23.81 -1.06
C TYR A 15 -9.20 -22.49 -1.76
N ASN A 16 -9.77 -22.58 -2.94
CA ASN A 16 -10.22 -21.41 -3.69
C ASN A 16 -11.22 -20.56 -2.91
N VAL A 17 -11.07 -19.23 -3.01
CA VAL A 17 -12.15 -18.33 -2.63
C VAL A 17 -13.36 -18.65 -3.50
N ARG A 18 -14.45 -19.08 -2.86
CA ARG A 18 -15.69 -19.43 -3.53
C ARG A 18 -16.89 -18.92 -2.75
N ALA A 19 -17.96 -18.67 -3.47
CA ALA A 19 -19.28 -18.44 -2.90
C ALA A 19 -20.15 -19.68 -3.08
N GLU A 20 -20.92 -20.02 -2.07
CA GLU A 20 -21.92 -21.09 -2.14
C GLU A 20 -23.32 -20.51 -1.84
N TYR A 21 -24.22 -20.66 -2.79
CA TYR A 21 -25.58 -20.20 -2.65
C TYR A 21 -26.56 -21.36 -2.45
N LEU A 22 -27.20 -21.40 -1.30
CA LEU A 22 -28.27 -22.35 -0.99
C LEU A 22 -29.56 -21.91 -1.66
N THR A 23 -29.96 -22.62 -2.72
CA THR A 23 -31.15 -22.28 -3.49
C THR A 23 -32.44 -22.72 -2.79
N LYS A 24 -33.51 -21.99 -3.05
CA LYS A 24 -34.91 -22.30 -2.66
C LYS A 24 -35.71 -22.71 -3.90
N LYS A 25 -36.96 -23.12 -3.70
CA LYS A 25 -37.91 -23.33 -4.79
C LYS A 25 -38.41 -21.97 -5.32
N GLY A 26 -38.54 -21.82 -6.63
CA GLY A 26 -39.02 -20.63 -7.31
C GLY A 26 -37.95 -19.66 -7.77
N LYS A 27 -38.36 -18.52 -8.34
CA LYS A 27 -37.49 -17.49 -8.86
C LYS A 27 -36.76 -16.77 -7.72
N GLN A 28 -35.49 -16.62 -7.86
CA GLN A 28 -34.62 -15.98 -6.87
C GLN A 28 -33.40 -15.31 -7.53
N SER A 29 -32.74 -14.44 -6.82
CA SER A 29 -31.46 -13.84 -7.23
C SER A 29 -30.45 -13.91 -6.09
N TYR A 30 -29.19 -13.96 -6.45
CA TYR A 30 -28.07 -13.93 -5.52
C TYR A 30 -26.99 -13.00 -6.05
N GLU A 31 -26.42 -12.20 -5.19
CA GLU A 31 -25.26 -11.37 -5.46
C GLU A 31 -24.18 -11.67 -4.42
N ASN A 32 -23.02 -12.12 -4.88
CA ASN A 32 -21.86 -12.26 -4.00
C ASN A 32 -21.30 -10.87 -3.72
N LYS A 33 -21.15 -10.53 -2.44
CA LYS A 33 -20.53 -9.27 -1.98
C LYS A 33 -19.01 -9.39 -1.81
N GLY A 34 -18.50 -10.62 -1.74
CA GLY A 34 -17.05 -10.87 -1.69
C GLY A 34 -16.40 -10.56 -3.03
N TRP A 35 -15.22 -9.98 -2.97
CA TRP A 35 -14.44 -9.70 -4.16
C TRP A 35 -13.81 -10.98 -4.71
N MET A 36 -14.07 -11.26 -5.97
CA MET A 36 -13.51 -12.37 -6.74
C MET A 36 -12.74 -11.82 -7.92
N ASN A 37 -11.45 -12.06 -7.96
CA ASN A 37 -10.58 -11.77 -9.10
C ASN A 37 -10.41 -13.01 -9.98
N GLY A 38 -10.07 -12.82 -11.23
CA GLY A 38 -9.79 -13.89 -12.17
C GLY A 38 -10.29 -13.56 -13.58
N GLU A 39 -9.79 -14.32 -14.54
CA GLU A 39 -10.18 -14.17 -15.97
C GLU A 39 -11.49 -14.90 -16.29
N LYS A 40 -11.78 -15.97 -15.56
CA LYS A 40 -12.94 -16.82 -15.77
C LYS A 40 -13.69 -17.02 -14.47
N VAL A 41 -15.01 -17.07 -14.57
CA VAL A 41 -15.90 -17.38 -13.45
C VAL A 41 -16.62 -18.68 -13.75
N TYR A 42 -16.56 -19.63 -12.84
CA TYR A 42 -17.20 -20.92 -12.94
C TYR A 42 -18.45 -20.98 -12.07
N TYR A 43 -19.54 -21.50 -12.63
CA TYR A 43 -20.80 -21.72 -11.96
C TYR A 43 -21.11 -23.22 -11.99
N ILE A 44 -21.09 -23.86 -10.84
CA ILE A 44 -21.46 -25.29 -10.70
C ILE A 44 -22.82 -25.36 -10.04
N TYR A 45 -23.77 -26.00 -10.67
CA TYR A 45 -25.14 -26.16 -10.18
C TYR A 45 -25.76 -27.49 -10.63
N PRO A 46 -26.69 -28.06 -9.83
CA PRO A 46 -27.34 -29.32 -10.15
C PRO A 46 -28.36 -29.17 -11.27
N LYS A 47 -28.73 -30.30 -11.88
CA LYS A 47 -29.84 -30.36 -12.81
C LYS A 47 -31.14 -29.82 -12.18
N GLY A 48 -31.95 -29.11 -12.96
CA GLY A 48 -33.19 -28.50 -12.49
C GLY A 48 -33.06 -27.04 -12.05
N ILE A 49 -31.86 -26.48 -12.03
CA ILE A 49 -31.65 -25.05 -11.92
C ILE A 49 -31.50 -24.44 -13.31
N ASN A 50 -32.25 -23.39 -13.59
CA ASN A 50 -32.11 -22.61 -14.82
C ASN A 50 -31.53 -21.23 -14.46
N LEU A 51 -30.30 -20.97 -14.91
CA LEU A 51 -29.66 -19.65 -14.76
C LEU A 51 -30.20 -18.73 -15.87
N THR A 52 -31.06 -17.80 -15.50
CA THR A 52 -31.67 -16.87 -16.46
C THR A 52 -30.85 -15.62 -16.69
N LYS A 53 -29.97 -15.25 -15.76
CA LYS A 53 -29.12 -14.05 -15.85
C LYS A 53 -27.86 -14.24 -15.03
N VAL A 54 -26.71 -13.92 -15.63
CA VAL A 54 -25.41 -13.87 -15.00
C VAL A 54 -24.81 -12.50 -15.30
N GLN A 55 -24.31 -11.82 -14.28
CA GLN A 55 -23.71 -10.50 -14.39
C GLN A 55 -22.45 -10.42 -13.55
N PHE A 56 -21.58 -9.54 -13.95
CA PHE A 56 -20.40 -9.11 -13.22
C PHE A 56 -20.58 -7.68 -12.77
N ARG A 57 -20.24 -7.39 -11.52
CA ARG A 57 -20.19 -6.02 -11.00
C ARG A 57 -18.72 -5.68 -10.78
N GLU A 58 -18.23 -4.69 -11.51
CA GLU A 58 -16.95 -4.09 -11.22
C GLU A 58 -17.09 -3.10 -10.06
N THR A 59 -16.15 -3.15 -9.12
CA THR A 59 -16.07 -2.24 -7.99
C THR A 59 -14.63 -1.83 -7.79
N GLY A 60 -14.41 -0.62 -7.30
CA GLY A 60 -13.09 -0.08 -7.01
C GLY A 60 -13.20 1.17 -6.14
N TYR A 61 -12.07 1.80 -5.87
CA TYR A 61 -12.03 3.09 -5.20
C TYR A 61 -12.68 4.17 -6.10
N ASN A 62 -13.35 5.13 -5.49
CA ASN A 62 -14.01 6.21 -6.23
C ASN A 62 -13.01 7.28 -6.65
N THR A 63 -12.38 7.06 -7.80
CA THR A 63 -11.40 7.97 -8.42
C THR A 63 -11.51 7.91 -9.94
N GLU A 64 -11.04 8.96 -10.61
CA GLU A 64 -11.04 9.07 -12.06
C GLU A 64 -9.61 8.94 -12.61
N PHE A 65 -9.49 8.47 -13.87
CA PHE A 65 -8.24 8.40 -14.60
C PHE A 65 -7.96 9.76 -15.26
N GLU A 66 -7.39 10.70 -14.51
CA GLU A 66 -7.12 12.06 -15.00
C GLU A 66 -5.71 12.22 -15.56
N GLY A 67 -4.77 11.37 -15.17
CA GLY A 67 -3.42 11.38 -15.70
C GLY A 67 -3.38 10.95 -17.16
N TYR A 68 -2.55 11.62 -17.94
CA TYR A 68 -2.45 11.39 -19.37
C TYR A 68 -0.99 11.28 -19.81
N PHE A 69 -0.71 10.24 -20.60
CA PHE A 69 0.57 10.08 -21.28
C PHE A 69 0.34 9.60 -22.72
N ARG A 70 1.01 10.23 -23.67
CA ARG A 70 1.02 9.78 -25.06
C ARG A 70 2.33 10.14 -25.75
N CYS A 71 2.89 9.19 -26.48
CA CYS A 71 4.05 9.39 -27.35
C CYS A 71 3.87 8.66 -28.68
N ASN A 72 4.89 8.70 -29.53
CA ASN A 72 4.89 8.01 -30.82
C ASN A 72 5.14 6.49 -30.72
N ASP A 73 5.43 5.95 -29.55
CA ASP A 73 5.59 4.52 -29.32
C ASP A 73 4.26 3.92 -28.82
N PRO A 74 3.60 3.05 -29.63
CA PRO A 74 2.35 2.40 -29.21
C PRO A 74 2.50 1.48 -28.00
N PHE A 75 3.69 0.89 -27.81
CA PHE A 75 3.96 0.01 -26.65
C PHE A 75 3.92 0.83 -25.36
N LEU A 76 4.60 1.97 -25.30
CA LEU A 76 4.61 2.84 -24.11
C LEU A 76 3.22 3.40 -23.80
N ASN A 77 2.46 3.78 -24.84
CA ASN A 77 1.08 4.21 -24.65
C ASN A 77 0.22 3.11 -24.02
N LYS A 78 0.37 1.88 -24.52
CA LYS A 78 -0.36 0.73 -23.98
C LYS A 78 0.10 0.33 -22.57
N MET A 79 1.38 0.48 -22.29
CA MET A 79 1.94 0.25 -20.96
C MET A 79 1.33 1.23 -19.95
N TRP A 80 1.24 2.53 -20.28
CA TRP A 80 0.57 3.53 -19.44
C TRP A 80 -0.88 3.15 -19.12
N GLU A 81 -1.69 2.84 -20.12
CA GLU A 81 -3.08 2.43 -19.91
C GLU A 81 -3.22 1.22 -18.99
N LYS A 82 -2.34 0.22 -19.17
CA LYS A 82 -2.34 -0.98 -18.34
C LYS A 82 -1.87 -0.70 -16.90
N SER A 83 -0.87 0.15 -16.73
CA SER A 83 -0.36 0.54 -15.41
C SER A 83 -1.42 1.30 -14.60
N GLN A 84 -2.09 2.28 -15.20
CA GLN A 84 -3.23 2.96 -14.57
C GLN A 84 -4.32 1.96 -14.15
N ARG A 85 -4.65 1.03 -15.01
CA ARG A 85 -5.66 0.01 -14.71
C ARG A 85 -5.22 -0.94 -13.61
N THR A 86 -3.95 -1.33 -13.57
CA THR A 86 -3.37 -2.18 -12.54
C THR A 86 -3.41 -1.49 -11.19
N LEU A 87 -2.97 -0.24 -11.13
CA LEU A 87 -3.05 0.58 -9.92
C LEU A 87 -4.49 0.67 -9.40
N TYR A 88 -5.46 0.95 -10.27
CA TYR A 88 -6.88 1.01 -9.89
C TYR A 88 -7.42 -0.31 -9.32
N ILE A 89 -6.96 -1.46 -9.84
CA ILE A 89 -7.39 -2.77 -9.34
C ILE A 89 -6.92 -3.03 -7.91
N THR A 90 -5.78 -2.46 -7.52
CA THR A 90 -5.22 -2.58 -6.16
C THR A 90 -5.78 -1.54 -5.18
N MET A 91 -6.69 -0.68 -5.63
CA MET A 91 -7.31 0.35 -4.79
C MET A 91 -8.71 -0.05 -4.33
N ARG A 92 -8.91 -0.11 -3.03
CA ARG A 92 -10.20 -0.37 -2.38
C ARG A 92 -10.42 0.60 -1.22
N ASP A 93 -10.48 0.07 -0.02
CA ASP A 93 -10.43 0.83 1.24
C ASP A 93 -8.98 1.12 1.67
N THR A 94 -8.01 0.47 1.06
CA THR A 94 -6.58 0.73 1.12
C THR A 94 -5.97 0.59 -0.27
N TYR A 95 -4.73 1.02 -0.47
CA TYR A 95 -3.89 0.43 -1.49
C TYR A 95 -3.52 -0.99 -1.08
N MET A 96 -3.27 -1.87 -2.05
CA MET A 96 -2.99 -3.27 -1.78
C MET A 96 -1.85 -3.74 -2.68
N ASP A 97 -0.87 -4.40 -2.10
CA ASP A 97 0.28 -4.99 -2.78
C ASP A 97 -0.08 -5.83 -4.02
N CYS A 98 -1.20 -6.51 -3.94
CA CYS A 98 -1.68 -7.34 -5.04
C CYS A 98 -3.21 -7.55 -4.98
N PRO A 99 -3.86 -7.86 -6.13
CA PRO A 99 -5.29 -8.11 -6.17
C PRO A 99 -5.65 -9.56 -5.81
N ASP A 100 -4.69 -10.43 -5.54
CA ASP A 100 -4.91 -11.88 -5.46
C ASP A 100 -4.53 -12.48 -4.11
N ARG A 101 -3.25 -12.55 -3.77
CA ARG A 101 -2.74 -13.33 -2.65
C ARG A 101 -2.98 -12.66 -1.29
N GLU A 102 -2.28 -11.57 -1.01
CA GLU A 102 -2.30 -10.91 0.31
C GLU A 102 -3.44 -9.91 0.43
N ARG A 103 -3.65 -9.08 -0.58
CA ARG A 103 -4.63 -7.98 -0.59
C ARG A 103 -4.46 -7.09 0.64
N ALA A 104 -3.23 -6.76 0.96
CA ALA A 104 -2.85 -6.11 2.20
C ALA A 104 -2.15 -4.76 1.94
N GLN A 105 -2.31 -3.84 2.88
CA GLN A 105 -1.65 -2.54 2.84
C GLN A 105 -0.20 -2.67 3.31
N TRP A 106 0.65 -3.24 2.45
CA TRP A 106 2.09 -3.21 2.61
C TRP A 106 2.63 -1.82 2.30
N TRP A 107 3.38 -1.24 3.22
CA TRP A 107 3.74 0.17 3.09
C TRP A 107 4.91 0.44 2.12
N GLY A 108 5.69 -0.54 1.79
CA GLY A 108 6.62 -0.45 0.67
C GLY A 108 5.89 -0.30 -0.67
N ASP A 109 4.83 -1.08 -0.85
CA ASP A 109 3.95 -1.02 -2.02
C ASP A 109 3.13 0.28 -2.01
N GLU A 110 2.52 0.64 -0.89
CA GLU A 110 1.75 1.89 -0.71
C GLU A 110 2.53 3.13 -1.16
N VAL A 111 3.82 3.23 -0.82
CA VAL A 111 4.68 4.35 -1.24
C VAL A 111 4.80 4.43 -2.75
N ASN A 112 4.94 3.30 -3.43
CA ASN A 112 5.01 3.24 -4.88
C ASN A 112 3.65 3.55 -5.51
N GLU A 113 2.60 2.87 -5.07
CA GLU A 113 1.25 3.02 -5.61
C GLU A 113 0.70 4.43 -5.44
N SER A 114 0.86 5.04 -4.26
CA SER A 114 0.46 6.43 -4.04
C SER A 114 1.29 7.41 -4.86
N GLY A 115 2.59 7.15 -5.02
CA GLY A 115 3.47 7.91 -5.89
C GLY A 115 3.01 7.92 -7.35
N GLU A 116 2.58 6.76 -7.85
CA GLU A 116 2.00 6.63 -9.19
C GLU A 116 0.63 7.30 -9.29
N ALA A 117 -0.20 7.17 -8.25
CA ALA A 117 -1.54 7.74 -8.19
C ALA A 117 -1.54 9.27 -8.32
N PHE A 118 -0.53 9.97 -7.78
CA PHE A 118 -0.41 11.43 -7.92
C PHE A 118 -0.33 11.90 -9.39
N TYR A 119 0.16 11.06 -10.29
CA TYR A 119 0.28 11.36 -11.71
C TYR A 119 -0.81 10.74 -12.57
N ALA A 120 -1.40 9.65 -12.12
CA ALA A 120 -2.28 8.82 -12.93
C ALA A 120 -3.77 9.03 -12.65
N LEU A 121 -4.12 9.47 -11.44
CA LEU A 121 -5.49 9.50 -10.95
C LEU A 121 -5.92 10.89 -10.47
N SER A 122 -7.21 11.05 -10.22
CA SER A 122 -7.76 12.29 -9.66
C SER A 122 -7.35 12.50 -8.20
N VAL A 123 -7.51 13.73 -7.72
CA VAL A 123 -7.18 14.13 -6.33
C VAL A 123 -7.91 13.29 -5.26
N SER A 124 -9.00 12.61 -5.61
CA SER A 124 -9.68 11.71 -4.69
C SER A 124 -8.79 10.55 -4.23
N SER A 125 -7.82 10.12 -5.06
CA SER A 125 -6.84 9.08 -4.71
C SER A 125 -5.92 9.50 -3.55
N HIS A 126 -5.66 10.81 -3.40
CA HIS A 126 -4.85 11.34 -2.30
C HIS A 126 -5.48 11.10 -0.92
N LEU A 127 -6.81 10.99 -0.85
CA LEU A 127 -7.52 10.69 0.39
C LEU A 127 -7.26 9.25 0.86
N LEU A 128 -7.01 8.33 -0.08
CA LEU A 128 -6.66 6.96 0.25
C LEU A 128 -5.27 6.89 0.88
N MET A 129 -4.27 7.58 0.30
CA MET A 129 -2.94 7.72 0.89
C MET A 129 -3.01 8.38 2.28
N LYS A 130 -3.77 9.48 2.42
CA LYS A 130 -3.98 10.14 3.71
C LYS A 130 -4.53 9.19 4.76
N LYS A 131 -5.55 8.41 4.40
CA LYS A 131 -6.12 7.37 5.29
C LYS A 131 -5.03 6.40 5.72
N GLY A 132 -4.27 5.86 4.78
CA GLY A 132 -3.18 4.93 5.05
C GLY A 132 -2.13 5.52 6.01
N MET A 133 -1.73 6.78 5.82
CA MET A 133 -0.79 7.48 6.72
C MET A 133 -1.30 7.52 8.16
N TYR A 134 -2.56 7.87 8.38
CA TYR A 134 -3.16 7.84 9.72
C TYR A 134 -3.28 6.43 10.28
N GLU A 135 -3.56 5.44 9.46
CA GLU A 135 -3.59 4.02 9.86
C GLU A 135 -2.21 3.56 10.28
N LEU A 136 -1.17 3.76 9.45
CA LEU A 136 0.20 3.38 9.80
C LEU A 136 0.61 3.94 11.15
N MET A 137 0.42 5.25 11.34
CA MET A 137 0.79 5.91 12.58
C MET A 137 -0.19 5.60 13.73
N GLY A 138 -1.43 5.25 13.42
CA GLY A 138 -2.42 4.79 14.42
C GLY A 138 -2.02 3.46 15.08
N TRP A 139 -1.34 2.60 14.33
CA TRP A 139 -0.86 1.30 14.80
C TRP A 139 0.56 1.34 15.41
N GLN A 140 1.18 2.52 15.50
CA GLN A 140 2.50 2.65 16.13
C GLN A 140 2.49 2.09 17.55
N ARG A 141 3.46 1.24 17.85
CA ARG A 141 3.61 0.62 19.17
C ARG A 141 4.00 1.65 20.23
N PRO A 142 3.67 1.38 21.50
CA PRO A 142 4.11 2.24 22.60
C PRO A 142 5.63 2.46 22.66
N THR A 143 6.41 1.49 22.21
CA THR A 143 7.88 1.52 22.12
C THR A 143 8.42 2.31 20.92
N GLY A 144 7.57 2.67 19.96
CA GLY A 144 7.91 3.56 18.85
C GLY A 144 7.90 2.89 17.48
N GLU A 145 7.97 1.56 17.40
CA GLU A 145 7.97 0.84 16.13
C GLU A 145 6.67 1.03 15.36
N ILE A 146 6.80 1.09 14.05
CA ILE A 146 5.72 0.95 13.08
C ILE A 146 5.96 -0.32 12.27
N PHE A 147 4.93 -0.87 11.65
CA PHE A 147 5.01 -2.15 10.95
C PHE A 147 3.95 -2.25 9.85
N ALA A 148 4.12 -3.22 8.96
CA ALA A 148 3.20 -3.54 7.88
C ALA A 148 3.03 -5.08 7.78
N PRO A 149 1.94 -5.55 7.16
CA PRO A 149 0.81 -4.77 6.65
C PRO A 149 -0.11 -4.30 7.77
N ILE A 150 -0.88 -3.24 7.51
CA ILE A 150 -1.88 -2.71 8.43
C ILE A 150 -3.17 -2.35 7.65
N PRO A 151 -4.36 -2.47 8.28
CA PRO A 151 -4.63 -3.23 9.50
C PRO A 151 -4.29 -4.71 9.31
N SER A 152 -3.87 -5.38 10.37
CA SER A 152 -3.37 -6.75 10.25
C SER A 152 -3.57 -7.57 11.51
N SER A 153 -3.76 -8.89 11.32
CA SER A 153 -3.56 -9.87 12.37
C SER A 153 -2.06 -10.14 12.66
N ASN A 154 -1.18 -9.76 11.76
CA ASN A 154 0.27 -9.94 11.90
C ASN A 154 0.90 -8.74 12.61
N TYR A 155 0.52 -8.54 13.87
CA TYR A 155 0.94 -7.40 14.69
C TYR A 155 2.46 -7.32 14.94
N HIS A 156 3.21 -8.36 14.66
CA HIS A 156 4.62 -8.46 15.05
C HIS A 156 5.60 -8.15 13.91
N THR A 157 5.16 -8.18 12.67
CA THR A 157 6.06 -8.02 11.53
C THR A 157 6.44 -6.56 11.32
N GLU A 158 7.66 -6.22 11.65
CA GLU A 158 8.29 -4.97 11.26
C GLU A 158 9.16 -5.19 10.02
N LEU A 159 9.06 -4.28 9.06
CA LEU A 159 9.93 -4.21 7.89
C LEU A 159 10.68 -2.87 7.90
N PRO A 160 11.79 -2.78 8.66
CA PRO A 160 12.44 -1.48 8.95
C PRO A 160 12.77 -0.65 7.72
N GLY A 161 13.27 -1.26 6.65
CA GLY A 161 13.58 -0.57 5.40
C GLY A 161 12.34 0.04 4.74
N GLN A 162 11.23 -0.69 4.70
CA GLN A 162 9.96 -0.17 4.17
C GLN A 162 9.38 0.92 5.06
N MET A 163 9.49 0.79 6.38
CA MET A 163 9.01 1.80 7.32
C MET A 163 9.78 3.12 7.17
N LEU A 164 11.10 3.07 7.01
CA LEU A 164 11.93 4.25 6.73
C LEU A 164 11.54 4.91 5.40
N ALA A 165 11.28 4.12 4.36
CA ALA A 165 10.79 4.64 3.07
C ALA A 165 9.45 5.35 3.22
N SER A 166 8.54 4.76 4.00
CA SER A 166 7.16 5.24 4.17
C SER A 166 7.07 6.59 4.84
N ILE A 167 7.75 6.75 5.97
CA ILE A 167 7.68 8.01 6.75
C ILE A 167 8.57 9.12 6.19
N GLY A 168 9.47 8.78 5.27
CA GLY A 168 10.51 9.65 4.74
C GLY A 168 10.11 10.41 3.48
N TYR A 169 11.15 10.61 2.65
CA TYR A 169 11.07 11.48 1.48
C TYR A 169 10.09 10.97 0.41
N PHE A 170 10.07 9.67 0.13
CA PHE A 170 9.22 9.10 -0.91
C PHE A 170 7.79 8.81 -0.47
N GLY A 171 7.55 8.69 0.84
CA GLY A 171 6.22 8.50 1.39
C GLY A 171 5.57 9.82 1.85
N PHE A 172 5.67 10.13 3.14
CA PHE A 172 4.94 11.24 3.75
C PHE A 172 5.32 12.62 3.21
N TRP A 173 6.61 12.86 2.91
CA TRP A 173 7.00 14.11 2.29
C TRP A 173 6.47 14.23 0.86
N ASN A 174 6.50 13.15 0.08
CA ASN A 174 5.94 13.13 -1.27
C ASN A 174 4.42 13.40 -1.26
N TYR A 175 3.69 12.87 -0.29
CA TYR A 175 2.29 13.23 -0.08
C TYR A 175 2.11 14.74 0.08
N TYR A 176 2.89 15.37 0.95
CA TYR A 176 2.80 16.82 1.16
C TYR A 176 3.12 17.61 -0.11
N LEU A 177 4.15 17.22 -0.85
CA LEU A 177 4.52 17.89 -2.10
C LEU A 177 3.38 17.88 -3.13
N ASN A 178 2.59 16.84 -3.17
CA ASN A 178 1.49 16.69 -4.13
C ASN A 178 0.15 17.26 -3.63
N THR A 179 0.00 17.47 -2.32
CA THR A 179 -1.29 17.86 -1.73
C THR A 179 -1.28 19.21 -1.03
N GLY A 180 -0.12 19.68 -0.53
CA GLY A 180 -0.02 20.83 0.35
C GLY A 180 -0.66 20.63 1.73
N ASP A 181 -1.05 19.41 2.11
CA ASP A 181 -1.76 19.12 3.38
C ASP A 181 -0.81 19.15 4.58
N LEU A 182 -0.44 20.36 4.97
CA LEU A 182 0.42 20.59 6.13
C LEU A 182 -0.22 20.12 7.46
N LYS A 183 -1.56 20.07 7.51
CA LYS A 183 -2.25 19.59 8.71
C LYS A 183 -1.93 18.12 8.98
N THR A 184 -2.02 17.29 7.97
CA THR A 184 -1.69 15.86 8.10
C THR A 184 -0.23 15.68 8.53
N ILE A 185 0.69 16.41 7.94
CA ILE A 185 2.11 16.36 8.37
C ILE A 185 2.25 16.77 9.84
N ARG A 186 1.63 17.86 10.26
CA ARG A 186 1.68 18.34 11.66
C ARG A 186 1.14 17.29 12.63
N ASP A 187 0.02 16.65 12.30
CA ASP A 187 -0.62 15.66 13.17
C ASP A 187 0.27 14.40 13.34
N LEU A 188 1.01 14.02 12.30
CA LEU A 188 1.78 12.78 12.29
C LEU A 188 3.26 12.96 12.66
N TYR A 189 3.80 14.17 12.57
CA TYR A 189 5.21 14.46 12.76
C TYR A 189 5.78 13.96 14.11
N PRO A 190 5.11 14.12 15.26
CA PRO A 190 5.63 13.57 16.52
C PRO A 190 5.80 12.05 16.54
N LYS A 191 4.99 11.35 15.75
CA LYS A 191 5.09 9.90 15.62
C LYS A 191 6.22 9.48 14.68
N ILE A 192 6.50 10.29 13.66
CA ILE A 192 7.67 10.13 12.79
C ILE A 192 8.94 10.27 13.62
N GLN A 193 9.07 11.35 14.42
CA GLN A 193 10.17 11.55 15.33
C GLN A 193 10.36 10.34 16.23
N LYS A 194 9.28 9.91 16.89
CA LYS A 194 9.32 8.76 17.80
C LYS A 194 9.85 7.49 17.14
N TYR A 195 9.52 7.24 15.85
CA TYR A 195 10.05 6.09 15.13
C TYR A 195 11.54 6.26 14.78
N LEU A 196 11.96 7.46 14.38
CA LEU A 196 13.37 7.71 14.07
C LEU A 196 14.24 7.69 15.32
N ASP A 197 13.74 8.10 16.46
CA ASP A 197 14.45 8.11 17.74
C ASP A 197 14.79 6.71 18.28
N ILE A 198 14.10 5.68 17.84
CA ILE A 198 14.43 4.29 18.27
C ILE A 198 15.65 3.71 17.55
N TRP A 199 16.15 4.38 16.50
CA TRP A 199 17.33 3.95 15.77
C TRP A 199 18.61 4.37 16.49
N GLN A 200 19.42 3.39 16.87
CA GLN A 200 20.70 3.63 17.52
C GLN A 200 21.77 4.01 16.52
N LYS A 201 22.58 4.99 16.87
CA LYS A 201 23.68 5.48 16.04
C LYS A 201 25.01 4.98 16.55
N ASN A 202 25.89 4.63 15.63
CA ASN A 202 27.28 4.29 15.88
C ASN A 202 28.15 5.57 15.95
N ASN A 203 29.37 5.45 16.48
CA ASN A 203 30.30 6.58 16.57
C ASN A 203 30.72 7.13 15.19
N ASP A 204 30.58 6.36 14.14
CA ASP A 204 30.90 6.74 12.75
C ASP A 204 29.71 7.40 12.01
N GLY A 205 28.61 7.66 12.72
CA GLY A 205 27.38 8.25 12.15
C GLY A 205 26.44 7.25 11.47
N THR A 206 26.85 6.00 11.27
CA THR A 206 25.96 4.97 10.73
C THR A 206 24.94 4.52 11.77
N ILE A 207 23.79 4.02 11.32
CA ILE A 207 22.83 3.40 12.23
C ILE A 207 23.22 1.95 12.56
N THR A 208 22.96 1.55 13.80
CA THR A 208 22.99 0.15 14.17
C THR A 208 21.82 -0.56 13.48
N PHE A 209 22.15 -1.66 12.81
CA PHE A 209 21.14 -2.53 12.22
C PHE A 209 20.11 -2.93 13.27
N ARG A 210 18.88 -2.53 13.05
CA ARG A 210 17.78 -2.85 13.93
C ARG A 210 17.09 -4.11 13.42
N ALA A 211 17.23 -5.21 14.16
CA ALA A 211 16.57 -6.45 13.84
C ALA A 211 15.05 -6.31 14.09
N GLY A 212 14.31 -6.11 13.03
CA GLY A 212 12.90 -6.47 12.99
C GLY A 212 12.77 -7.95 12.63
N GLU A 213 11.60 -8.51 12.67
CA GLU A 213 11.38 -9.91 12.29
C GLU A 213 11.80 -10.20 10.84
N TRP A 214 11.72 -9.19 9.96
CA TRP A 214 12.17 -9.26 8.59
C TRP A 214 13.24 -8.22 8.30
N THR A 215 14.47 -8.68 8.36
CA THR A 215 15.65 -7.93 7.90
C THR A 215 15.82 -8.05 6.37
N TRP A 216 14.73 -7.90 5.68
CA TRP A 216 14.62 -8.21 4.26
C TRP A 216 14.83 -6.96 3.40
N GLY A 217 15.71 -7.10 2.40
CA GLY A 217 15.99 -6.06 1.42
C GLY A 217 15.29 -6.30 0.09
N ASP A 218 14.07 -6.88 0.12
CA ASP A 218 13.32 -7.32 -1.04
C ASP A 218 13.93 -8.58 -1.71
N TRP A 219 13.43 -9.00 -2.85
CA TRP A 219 13.80 -10.23 -3.55
C TRP A 219 15.15 -10.19 -4.27
N GLY A 220 15.96 -9.18 -4.02
CA GLY A 220 17.31 -9.08 -4.57
C GLY A 220 18.25 -10.16 -4.03
N LYS A 221 19.28 -10.51 -4.84
CA LYS A 221 20.34 -11.40 -4.41
C LYS A 221 21.53 -10.57 -3.94
N ASN A 222 22.25 -11.06 -2.92
CA ASN A 222 23.47 -10.45 -2.39
C ASN A 222 23.29 -8.98 -1.94
N ILE A 223 22.18 -8.67 -1.30
CA ILE A 223 21.88 -7.32 -0.79
C ILE A 223 22.71 -7.09 0.48
N ASP A 224 23.44 -6.01 0.52
CA ASP A 224 24.03 -5.47 1.75
C ASP A 224 22.96 -4.73 2.55
N ILE A 225 22.36 -5.43 3.49
CA ILE A 225 21.27 -4.91 4.33
C ILE A 225 21.74 -3.72 5.17
N LYS A 226 22.99 -3.71 5.65
CA LYS A 226 23.54 -2.58 6.42
C LYS A 226 23.62 -1.32 5.58
N ALA A 227 24.19 -1.43 4.39
CA ALA A 227 24.27 -0.30 3.45
C ALA A 227 22.87 0.18 3.04
N LEU A 228 21.95 -0.76 2.73
CA LEU A 228 20.59 -0.43 2.34
C LEU A 228 19.85 0.35 3.44
N PHE A 229 19.90 -0.08 4.69
CA PHE A 229 19.18 0.58 5.77
C PHE A 229 19.79 1.94 6.15
N ASN A 230 21.11 2.10 6.06
CA ASN A 230 21.72 3.40 6.22
C ASN A 230 21.29 4.39 5.14
N ALA A 231 21.19 3.93 3.88
CA ALA A 231 20.65 4.74 2.80
C ALA A 231 19.18 5.14 3.02
N TRP A 232 18.34 4.21 3.45
CA TRP A 232 16.93 4.50 3.76
C TRP A 232 16.79 5.42 4.99
N TYR A 233 17.62 5.25 6.01
CA TYR A 233 17.62 6.14 7.17
C TYR A 233 17.98 7.56 6.79
N TYR A 234 19.02 7.75 5.96
CA TYR A 234 19.39 9.06 5.42
C TYR A 234 18.21 9.70 4.65
N ILE A 235 17.54 8.93 3.79
CA ILE A 235 16.38 9.41 3.04
C ILE A 235 15.20 9.72 3.96
N ALA A 236 15.01 8.96 5.04
CA ALA A 236 14.01 9.24 6.05
C ALA A 236 14.30 10.56 6.81
N LEU A 237 15.54 10.77 7.23
CA LEU A 237 15.98 12.05 7.84
C LEU A 237 15.76 13.22 6.88
N LYS A 238 16.07 13.05 5.60
CA LYS A 238 15.82 14.09 4.58
C LYS A 238 14.34 14.46 4.50
N GLY A 239 13.45 13.48 4.51
CA GLY A 239 12.01 13.71 4.58
C GLY A 239 11.60 14.43 5.87
N GLN A 240 12.12 13.99 7.00
CA GLN A 240 11.86 14.62 8.31
C GLN A 240 12.34 16.07 8.33
N GLN A 241 13.54 16.34 7.84
CA GLN A 241 14.10 17.69 7.76
C GLN A 241 13.20 18.64 6.95
N HIS A 242 12.75 18.20 5.79
CA HIS A 242 11.83 18.98 4.96
C HIS A 242 10.47 19.22 5.67
N MET A 243 9.93 18.21 6.34
CA MET A 243 8.68 18.33 7.10
C MET A 243 8.86 19.30 8.27
N ALA A 244 9.96 19.24 9.01
CA ALA A 244 10.28 20.18 10.08
C ALA A 244 10.34 21.63 9.56
N THR A 245 11.02 21.86 8.45
CA THR A 245 11.08 23.16 7.77
C THR A 245 9.68 23.66 7.40
N ALA A 246 8.88 22.84 6.78
CA ALA A 246 7.50 23.17 6.38
C ALA A 246 6.60 23.50 7.60
N LEU A 247 6.87 22.90 8.74
CA LEU A 247 6.19 23.17 10.02
C LEU A 247 6.71 24.40 10.75
N GLY A 248 7.80 25.04 10.27
CA GLY A 248 8.44 26.19 10.91
C GLY A 248 9.36 25.83 12.09
N MET A 249 9.73 24.55 12.21
CA MET A 249 10.60 24.02 13.28
C MET A 249 12.06 24.11 12.84
N ASN A 250 12.54 25.34 12.56
CA ASN A 250 13.83 25.57 11.91
C ASN A 250 15.02 25.02 12.71
N ALA A 251 15.05 25.20 14.03
CA ALA A 251 16.14 24.70 14.86
C ALA A 251 16.24 23.17 14.81
N GLU A 252 15.13 22.49 14.74
CA GLU A 252 15.08 21.03 14.58
C GLU A 252 15.50 20.60 13.17
N ALA A 253 15.03 21.30 12.14
CA ALA A 253 15.44 21.06 10.77
C ALA A 253 16.97 21.20 10.60
N ASP A 254 17.58 22.22 11.24
CA ASP A 254 19.03 22.42 11.24
C ASP A 254 19.77 21.30 11.99
N ALA A 255 19.23 20.83 13.13
CA ALA A 255 19.81 19.71 13.87
C ALA A 255 19.78 18.40 13.04
N ILE A 256 18.67 18.12 12.36
CA ILE A 256 18.55 16.95 11.47
C ILE A 256 19.55 17.06 10.30
N LEU A 257 19.70 18.27 9.74
CA LEU A 257 20.66 18.49 8.64
C LEU A 257 22.11 18.23 9.06
N GLN A 258 22.46 18.52 10.32
CA GLN A 258 23.79 18.21 10.86
C GLN A 258 23.98 16.71 11.12
N GLU A 259 22.89 16.00 11.37
CA GLU A 259 22.92 14.55 11.55
C GLU A 259 23.11 13.78 10.24
N MET A 260 22.58 14.29 9.14
CA MET A 260 22.66 13.71 7.80
C MET A 260 24.10 13.73 7.24
#